data_76ba6964d5a74a94868beb74deb84ebe
#
_entry.id   76ba6964d5a74a94868beb74deb84ebe
#
_cell.length_a   1.000
_cell.length_b   1.000
_cell.length_c   1.000
_cell.angle_alpha   90.00
_cell.angle_beta   90.00
_cell.angle_gamma   90.00
#
_symmetry.space_group_name_H-M   'P 1'
#
loop_
_entity.id
_entity.type
_entity.pdbx_description
1 polymer ?
#
loop_
_entity_poly.entity_id
_entity_poly.type
_entity_poly.pdbx_seq_one_letter_code
_entity_poly.pdbx_strand_id
1 'polypeptide(L)'
;MLFLGIDLGTGGIRSVIVDGDGRVCSENQITFKQVNFSDKDGESEQDPKEWIRAFEELLEIIFSQSSNREIRAIAIDGTSGTVLPVGPKGEALGNALMHNDMRAVKEAARCTAVFNGSCSPTFALPKILWMQDNWQLPENTYFFHSSDFLYSWLSGTTKIPTDF
;
A
#
# COMPACT_ATOMS: atom_id res chain seq x y z
N MET A 1 -2.96 -11.45 25.57
CA MET A 1 -3.22 -10.28 24.71
C MET A 1 -2.17 -10.29 23.62
N LEU A 2 -2.59 -10.20 22.35
CA LEU A 2 -1.67 -10.23 21.19
C LEU A 2 -1.85 -8.96 20.36
N PHE A 3 -0.78 -8.57 19.67
CA PHE A 3 -0.74 -7.45 18.73
C PHE A 3 -0.16 -7.97 17.42
N LEU A 4 -0.75 -7.56 16.31
CA LEU A 4 -0.36 -7.97 14.96
C LEU A 4 0.27 -6.79 14.22
N GLY A 5 1.52 -6.92 13.80
CA GLY A 5 2.16 -6.03 12.84
C GLY A 5 2.14 -6.64 11.44
N ILE A 6 1.85 -5.84 10.43
CA ILE A 6 1.84 -6.22 9.01
C ILE A 6 2.71 -5.24 8.24
N ASP A 7 3.62 -5.76 7.40
CA ASP A 7 4.48 -5.01 6.48
C ASP A 7 4.18 -5.43 5.04
N LEU A 8 3.64 -4.49 4.25
CA LEU A 8 3.44 -4.65 2.81
C LEU A 8 4.67 -4.16 2.06
N GLY A 9 5.62 -5.07 1.85
CA GLY A 9 6.84 -4.81 1.07
C GLY A 9 6.64 -4.92 -0.44
N THR A 10 7.69 -4.66 -1.21
CA THR A 10 7.66 -4.70 -2.69
C THR A 10 7.56 -6.12 -3.27
N GLY A 11 8.04 -7.12 -2.56
CA GLY A 11 8.08 -8.52 -3.03
C GLY A 11 7.13 -9.46 -2.30
N GLY A 12 6.36 -8.96 -1.32
CA GLY A 12 5.49 -9.77 -0.50
C GLY A 12 4.96 -9.05 0.72
N ILE A 13 4.19 -9.77 1.51
CA ILE A 13 3.62 -9.28 2.76
C ILE A 13 4.15 -10.12 3.93
N ARG A 14 4.43 -9.47 5.05
CA ARG A 14 4.94 -10.10 6.27
C ARG A 14 4.06 -9.77 7.44
N SER A 15 4.06 -10.67 8.44
CA SER A 15 3.43 -10.39 9.73
C SER A 15 4.31 -10.80 10.88
N VAL A 16 4.16 -10.08 11.99
CA VAL A 16 4.69 -10.43 13.29
C VAL A 16 3.57 -10.36 14.33
N ILE A 17 3.47 -11.36 15.17
CA ILE A 17 2.58 -11.35 16.33
C ILE A 17 3.44 -11.27 17.58
N VAL A 18 3.14 -10.29 18.43
CA VAL A 18 3.81 -10.09 19.71
C VAL A 18 2.81 -10.17 20.88
N ASP A 19 3.28 -10.60 22.05
CA ASP A 19 2.50 -10.56 23.29
C ASP A 19 2.57 -9.18 23.98
N GLY A 20 1.90 -9.06 25.13
CA GLY A 20 1.86 -7.83 25.92
C GLY A 20 3.21 -7.41 26.53
N ASP A 21 4.19 -8.32 26.57
CA ASP A 21 5.57 -8.07 27.03
C ASP A 21 6.53 -7.76 25.86
N GLY A 22 6.01 -7.73 24.61
CA GLY A 22 6.80 -7.47 23.41
C GLY A 22 7.56 -8.70 22.88
N ARG A 23 7.25 -9.91 23.36
CA ARG A 23 7.89 -11.13 22.86
C ARG A 23 7.23 -11.56 21.56
N VAL A 24 8.04 -11.92 20.56
CA VAL A 24 7.55 -12.46 19.28
C VAL A 24 6.96 -13.86 19.52
N CYS A 25 5.70 -14.00 19.16
CA CYS A 25 4.95 -15.26 19.25
C CYS A 25 4.93 -16.03 17.92
N SER A 26 4.85 -15.31 16.79
CA SER A 26 4.89 -15.92 15.46
C SER A 26 5.27 -14.89 14.40
N GLU A 27 5.87 -15.38 13.31
CA GLU A 27 6.21 -14.61 12.11
C GLU A 27 5.76 -15.39 10.88
N ASN A 28 5.16 -14.70 9.90
CA ASN A 28 4.72 -15.31 8.66
C ASN A 28 5.08 -14.39 7.48
N GLN A 29 5.21 -14.98 6.29
CA GLN A 29 5.49 -14.25 5.06
C GLN A 29 4.81 -14.93 3.88
N ILE A 30 4.22 -14.11 3.00
CA ILE A 30 3.71 -14.53 1.68
C ILE A 30 4.44 -13.73 0.61
N THR A 31 5.05 -14.43 -0.33
CA THR A 31 5.71 -13.82 -1.50
C THR A 31 4.68 -13.58 -2.60
N PHE A 32 4.74 -12.45 -3.27
CA PHE A 32 3.90 -12.17 -4.42
C PHE A 32 4.24 -13.08 -5.59
N LYS A 33 3.20 -13.55 -6.31
CA LYS A 33 3.35 -14.38 -7.50
C LYS A 33 3.87 -13.56 -8.69
N GLN A 34 3.53 -12.27 -8.72
CA GLN A 34 3.96 -11.34 -9.75
C GLN A 34 4.31 -9.98 -9.12
N VAL A 35 5.48 -9.44 -9.43
CA VAL A 35 6.05 -8.30 -8.71
C VAL A 35 6.00 -6.99 -9.51
N ASN A 36 6.12 -7.05 -10.84
CA ASN A 36 6.09 -5.86 -11.71
C ASN A 36 5.33 -6.13 -13.00
N PHE A 37 4.61 -5.13 -13.50
CA PHE A 37 3.76 -5.22 -14.68
C PHE A 37 4.16 -4.29 -15.84
N SER A 38 5.18 -3.44 -15.69
CA SER A 38 5.59 -2.55 -16.78
C SER A 38 6.85 -3.05 -17.47
N ASP A 39 6.81 -3.05 -18.83
CA ASP A 39 7.93 -3.39 -19.71
C ASP A 39 8.72 -2.16 -20.15
N LYS A 40 8.36 -0.95 -19.69
CA LYS A 40 9.00 0.30 -20.07
C LYS A 40 10.01 0.77 -19.04
N ASP A 41 11.14 1.25 -19.51
CA ASP A 41 12.18 1.83 -18.65
C ASP A 41 11.63 2.96 -17.76
N GLY A 42 11.89 2.86 -16.46
CA GLY A 42 11.46 3.83 -15.47
C GLY A 42 10.01 3.68 -14.99
N GLU A 43 9.23 2.76 -15.53
CA GLU A 43 7.90 2.42 -15.03
C GLU A 43 7.97 1.23 -14.07
N SER A 44 7.20 1.30 -12.99
CA SER A 44 7.10 0.22 -12.01
C SER A 44 5.71 0.18 -11.40
N GLU A 45 4.97 -0.89 -11.66
CA GLU A 45 3.58 -1.05 -11.23
C GLU A 45 3.36 -2.38 -10.52
N GLN A 46 2.33 -2.43 -9.66
CA GLN A 46 1.80 -3.67 -9.10
C GLN A 46 0.27 -3.67 -9.16
N ASP A 47 -0.32 -4.86 -9.36
CA ASP A 47 -1.76 -5.05 -9.22
C ASP A 47 -2.14 -5.15 -7.73
N PRO A 48 -2.95 -4.23 -7.20
CA PRO A 48 -3.41 -4.28 -5.81
C PRO A 48 -4.18 -5.56 -5.45
N LYS A 49 -4.72 -6.26 -6.42
CA LYS A 49 -5.39 -7.56 -6.20
C LYS A 49 -4.42 -8.62 -5.68
N GLU A 50 -3.16 -8.56 -6.10
CA GLU A 50 -2.13 -9.47 -5.59
C GLU A 50 -1.82 -9.20 -4.10
N TRP A 51 -1.88 -7.93 -3.68
CA TRP A 51 -1.75 -7.56 -2.27
C TRP A 51 -2.88 -8.14 -1.43
N ILE A 52 -4.13 -8.00 -1.92
CA ILE A 52 -5.31 -8.54 -1.22
C ILE A 52 -5.22 -10.06 -1.14
N ARG A 53 -4.90 -10.74 -2.25
CA ARG A 53 -4.74 -12.20 -2.26
C ARG A 53 -3.71 -12.66 -1.23
N ALA A 54 -2.55 -12.02 -1.21
CA ALA A 54 -1.48 -12.36 -0.27
C ALA A 54 -1.87 -12.04 1.18
N PHE A 55 -2.61 -10.97 1.39
CA PHE A 55 -3.10 -10.57 2.71
C PHE A 55 -4.15 -11.57 3.25
N GLU A 56 -5.10 -11.99 2.41
CA GLU A 56 -6.08 -13.02 2.76
C GLU A 56 -5.39 -14.34 3.15
N GLU A 57 -4.44 -14.81 2.34
CA GLU A 57 -3.64 -16.00 2.63
C GLU A 57 -2.86 -15.87 3.95
N LEU A 58 -2.28 -14.70 4.19
CA LEU A 58 -1.58 -14.41 5.44
C LEU A 58 -2.52 -14.47 6.65
N LEU A 59 -3.72 -13.88 6.54
CA LEU A 59 -4.73 -13.92 7.60
C LEU A 59 -5.21 -15.35 7.89
N GLU A 60 -5.42 -16.18 6.86
CA GLU A 60 -5.78 -17.60 7.03
C GLU A 60 -4.71 -18.35 7.85
N ILE A 61 -3.43 -18.14 7.55
CA ILE A 61 -2.32 -18.73 8.32
C ILE A 61 -2.36 -18.25 9.78
N ILE A 62 -2.47 -16.94 10.00
CA ILE A 62 -2.50 -16.34 11.34
C ILE A 62 -3.66 -16.93 12.18
N PHE A 63 -4.87 -16.98 11.61
CA PHE A 63 -6.04 -17.47 12.33
C PHE A 63 -6.02 -18.99 12.55
N SER A 64 -5.41 -19.75 11.65
CA SER A 64 -5.21 -21.20 11.86
C SER A 64 -4.25 -21.53 12.99
N GLN A 65 -3.24 -20.68 13.22
CA GLN A 65 -2.22 -20.86 14.26
C GLN A 65 -2.63 -20.28 15.62
N SER A 66 -3.51 -19.29 15.63
CA SER A 66 -3.93 -18.58 16.85
C SER A 66 -5.10 -19.28 17.54
N SER A 67 -4.84 -20.42 18.20
CA SER A 67 -5.85 -21.10 19.01
C SER A 67 -6.34 -20.17 20.15
N ASN A 68 -7.53 -19.59 19.98
CA ASN A 68 -8.29 -18.82 21.01
C ASN A 68 -7.58 -17.59 21.62
N ARG A 69 -6.52 -17.04 21.01
CA ARG A 69 -5.88 -15.81 21.51
C ARG A 69 -6.43 -14.60 20.75
N GLU A 70 -6.95 -13.65 21.50
CA GLU A 70 -7.52 -12.42 20.95
C GLU A 70 -6.42 -11.46 20.51
N ILE A 71 -6.43 -11.08 19.22
CA ILE A 71 -5.63 -9.96 18.68
C ILE A 71 -6.34 -8.67 19.05
N ARG A 72 -5.68 -7.82 19.82
CA ARG A 72 -6.24 -6.58 20.38
C ARG A 72 -6.05 -5.37 19.47
N ALA A 73 -5.01 -5.37 18.67
CA ALA A 73 -4.75 -4.31 17.72
C ALA A 73 -3.93 -4.84 16.52
N ILE A 74 -4.11 -4.18 15.38
CA ILE A 74 -3.39 -4.42 14.14
C ILE A 74 -2.74 -3.11 13.73
N ALA A 75 -1.45 -3.15 13.37
CA ALA A 75 -0.74 -2.07 12.72
C ALA A 75 -0.33 -2.53 11.32
N ILE A 76 -0.52 -1.67 10.32
CA ILE A 76 -0.16 -1.94 8.93
C ILE A 76 0.83 -0.89 8.48
N ASP A 77 1.97 -1.33 7.97
CA ASP A 77 2.98 -0.49 7.32
C ASP A 77 3.15 -0.92 5.87
N GLY A 78 3.79 -0.08 5.06
CA GLY A 78 4.06 -0.35 3.67
C GLY A 78 5.11 0.57 3.08
N THR A 79 5.59 0.23 1.88
CA THR A 79 6.63 1.00 1.20
C THR A 79 6.15 2.41 0.87
N SER A 80 6.80 3.41 1.47
CA SER A 80 6.48 4.82 1.23
C SER A 80 6.67 5.20 -0.26
N GLY A 81 5.88 6.14 -0.75
CA GLY A 81 5.92 6.57 -2.15
C GLY A 81 5.18 5.64 -3.11
N THR A 82 4.73 4.47 -2.70
CA THR A 82 3.80 3.65 -3.48
C THR A 82 2.38 4.21 -3.33
N VAL A 83 1.71 4.48 -4.46
CA VAL A 83 0.39 5.12 -4.47
C VAL A 83 -0.51 4.54 -5.55
N LEU A 84 -1.83 4.44 -5.26
CA LEU A 84 -2.83 3.94 -6.20
C LEU A 84 -4.13 4.75 -6.13
N PRO A 85 -4.89 4.82 -7.24
CA PRO A 85 -6.21 5.42 -7.26
C PRO A 85 -7.26 4.42 -6.72
N VAL A 86 -8.13 4.92 -5.85
CA VAL A 86 -9.15 4.13 -5.15
C VAL A 86 -10.51 4.80 -5.31
N GLY A 87 -11.52 4.03 -5.63
CA GLY A 87 -12.90 4.49 -5.75
C GLY A 87 -13.58 4.64 -4.38
N PRO A 88 -14.77 5.26 -4.36
CA PRO A 88 -15.49 5.58 -3.12
C PRO A 88 -15.94 4.35 -2.32
N LYS A 89 -15.92 3.16 -2.92
CA LYS A 89 -16.23 1.89 -2.26
C LYS A 89 -14.99 1.13 -1.78
N GLY A 90 -13.78 1.74 -1.91
CA GLY A 90 -12.52 1.11 -1.56
C GLY A 90 -11.92 0.22 -2.65
N GLU A 91 -12.53 0.19 -3.85
CA GLU A 91 -12.02 -0.56 -4.99
C GLU A 91 -10.81 0.13 -5.63
N ALA A 92 -9.78 -0.63 -6.01
CA ALA A 92 -8.68 -0.11 -6.81
C ALA A 92 -9.17 0.22 -8.24
N LEU A 93 -8.90 1.43 -8.71
CA LEU A 93 -9.27 1.91 -10.05
C LEU A 93 -8.17 1.70 -11.09
N GLY A 94 -7.02 1.20 -10.68
CA GLY A 94 -5.88 0.91 -11.52
C GLY A 94 -4.75 0.27 -10.74
N ASN A 95 -3.62 0.04 -11.40
CA ASN A 95 -2.40 -0.45 -10.76
C ASN A 95 -1.82 0.60 -9.81
N ALA A 96 -1.07 0.14 -8.82
CA ALA A 96 -0.27 1.01 -7.98
C ALA A 96 1.02 1.42 -8.71
N LEU A 97 1.37 2.71 -8.67
CA LEU A 97 2.69 3.17 -9.07
C LEU A 97 3.64 3.00 -7.88
N MET A 98 4.67 2.18 -8.08
CA MET A 98 5.59 1.78 -7.02
C MET A 98 6.54 2.91 -6.61
N HIS A 99 7.17 2.77 -5.45
CA HIS A 99 8.10 3.75 -4.88
C HIS A 99 9.24 4.17 -5.83
N ASN A 100 9.68 3.27 -6.72
CA ASN A 100 10.75 3.48 -7.69
C ASN A 100 10.25 3.89 -9.09
N ASP A 101 8.95 4.10 -9.27
CA ASP A 101 8.40 4.56 -10.54
C ASP A 101 8.84 6.00 -10.85
N MET A 102 9.40 6.23 -12.05
CA MET A 102 10.03 7.47 -12.47
C MET A 102 9.25 8.22 -13.54
N ARG A 103 8.05 7.77 -13.93
CA ARG A 103 7.30 8.36 -15.07
C ARG A 103 6.86 9.80 -14.86
N ALA A 104 6.66 10.24 -13.63
CA ALA A 104 6.10 11.55 -13.26
C ALA A 104 7.12 12.71 -13.27
N VAL A 105 8.02 12.76 -14.27
CA VAL A 105 9.11 13.76 -14.34
C VAL A 105 8.58 15.18 -14.53
N LYS A 106 7.57 15.36 -15.38
CA LYS A 106 6.96 16.69 -15.65
C LYS A 106 6.25 17.22 -14.40
N GLU A 107 5.52 16.35 -13.73
CA GLU A 107 4.75 16.66 -12.52
C GLU A 107 5.70 16.98 -11.35
N ALA A 108 6.81 16.27 -11.24
CA ALA A 108 7.86 16.55 -10.27
C ALA A 108 8.47 17.95 -10.47
N ALA A 109 8.70 18.36 -11.72
CA ALA A 109 9.16 19.72 -12.04
C ALA A 109 8.10 20.78 -11.66
N ARG A 110 6.81 20.52 -11.89
CA ARG A 110 5.70 21.40 -11.45
C ARG A 110 5.68 21.54 -9.93
N CYS A 111 5.79 20.42 -9.19
CA CYS A 111 5.87 20.45 -7.73
C CYS A 111 7.08 21.23 -7.22
N THR A 112 8.25 21.00 -7.79
CA THR A 112 9.48 21.73 -7.46
C THR A 112 9.31 23.24 -7.59
N ALA A 113 8.67 23.71 -8.65
CA ALA A 113 8.41 25.13 -8.89
C ALA A 113 7.48 25.76 -7.84
N VAL A 114 6.50 24.98 -7.33
CA VAL A 114 5.51 25.47 -6.34
C VAL A 114 6.05 25.45 -4.91
N PHE A 115 6.72 24.35 -4.53
CA PHE A 115 7.15 24.13 -3.13
C PHE A 115 8.52 24.74 -2.80
N ASN A 116 9.18 25.38 -3.76
CA ASN A 116 10.53 25.97 -3.59
C ASN A 116 11.53 24.95 -3.00
N GLY A 117 11.39 23.67 -3.37
CA GLY A 117 12.21 22.56 -2.90
C GLY A 117 12.29 21.44 -3.93
N SER A 118 13.27 20.55 -3.82
CA SER A 118 13.42 19.42 -4.74
C SER A 118 12.29 18.42 -4.57
N CYS A 119 11.59 18.09 -5.66
CA CYS A 119 10.55 17.07 -5.71
C CYS A 119 10.96 15.98 -6.71
N SER A 120 11.08 14.73 -6.25
CA SER A 120 11.44 13.60 -7.11
C SER A 120 10.21 13.05 -7.84
N PRO A 121 10.35 12.54 -9.08
CA PRO A 121 9.29 11.75 -9.74
C PRO A 121 8.79 10.56 -8.92
N THR A 122 9.62 10.05 -8.02
CA THR A 122 9.31 8.92 -7.15
C THR A 122 8.40 9.28 -5.96
N PHE A 123 8.15 10.57 -5.69
CA PHE A 123 7.26 11.00 -4.62
C PHE A 123 5.78 10.73 -4.99
N ALA A 124 4.94 10.57 -3.98
CA ALA A 124 3.52 10.29 -4.18
C ALA A 124 2.80 11.40 -4.97
N LEU A 125 2.98 12.67 -4.59
CA LEU A 125 2.28 13.79 -5.21
C LEU A 125 2.51 13.92 -6.73
N PRO A 126 3.74 13.88 -7.27
CA PRO A 126 3.95 13.85 -8.71
C PRO A 126 3.23 12.69 -9.40
N LYS A 127 3.24 11.50 -8.82
CA LYS A 127 2.54 10.32 -9.37
C LYS A 127 1.03 10.50 -9.37
N ILE A 128 0.46 11.09 -8.32
CA ILE A 128 -0.96 11.43 -8.26
C ILE A 128 -1.34 12.38 -9.38
N LEU A 129 -0.58 13.46 -9.58
CA LEU A 129 -0.79 14.41 -10.67
C LEU A 129 -0.67 13.72 -12.03
N TRP A 130 0.33 12.85 -12.19
CA TRP A 130 0.49 12.08 -13.42
C TRP A 130 -0.71 11.17 -13.70
N MET A 131 -1.24 10.46 -12.69
CA MET A 131 -2.44 9.63 -12.83
C MET A 131 -3.65 10.46 -13.23
N GLN A 132 -3.84 11.64 -12.62
CA GLN A 132 -4.94 12.56 -12.95
C GLN A 132 -4.83 13.08 -14.39
N ASP A 133 -3.62 13.37 -14.86
CA ASP A 133 -3.40 13.91 -16.22
C ASP A 133 -3.48 12.82 -17.31
N ASN A 134 -3.23 11.53 -16.97
CA ASN A 134 -3.09 10.45 -17.98
C ASN A 134 -4.14 9.34 -17.89
N TRP A 135 -4.82 9.17 -16.75
CA TRP A 135 -5.86 8.17 -16.57
C TRP A 135 -7.25 8.82 -16.50
N GLN A 136 -8.25 8.14 -17.05
CA GLN A 136 -9.65 8.60 -16.98
C GLN A 136 -10.25 8.24 -15.61
N LEU A 137 -9.85 8.95 -14.57
CA LEU A 137 -10.31 8.69 -13.21
C LEU A 137 -11.60 9.48 -12.90
N PRO A 138 -12.55 8.89 -12.14
CA PRO A 138 -13.71 9.59 -11.62
C PRO A 138 -13.33 10.80 -10.74
N GLU A 139 -14.16 11.85 -10.70
CA GLU A 139 -13.91 13.04 -9.87
C GLU A 139 -13.77 12.73 -8.37
N ASN A 140 -14.45 11.69 -7.89
CA ASN A 140 -14.44 11.26 -6.49
C ASN A 140 -13.39 10.17 -6.21
N THR A 141 -12.28 10.14 -6.96
CA THR A 141 -11.15 9.23 -6.74
C THR A 141 -10.36 9.66 -5.52
N TYR A 142 -10.09 8.73 -4.62
CA TYR A 142 -9.09 8.84 -3.56
C TYR A 142 -7.73 8.35 -4.07
N PHE A 143 -6.66 8.83 -3.43
CA PHE A 143 -5.31 8.30 -3.67
C PHE A 143 -4.76 7.78 -2.34
N PHE A 144 -4.49 6.50 -2.28
CA PHE A 144 -4.03 5.82 -1.07
C PHE A 144 -2.60 5.36 -1.22
N HIS A 145 -1.85 5.37 -0.12
CA HIS A 145 -0.66 4.56 0.00
C HIS A 145 -1.03 3.07 0.11
N SER A 146 -0.06 2.19 -0.07
CA SER A 146 -0.29 0.74 -0.02
C SER A 146 -0.82 0.27 1.34
N SER A 147 -0.31 0.83 2.44
CA SER A 147 -0.81 0.57 3.80
C SER A 147 -2.24 1.05 4.00
N ASP A 148 -2.59 2.25 3.49
CA ASP A 148 -3.94 2.81 3.56
C ASP A 148 -4.95 1.95 2.80
N PHE A 149 -4.54 1.41 1.65
CA PHE A 149 -5.38 0.53 0.86
C PHE A 149 -5.71 -0.77 1.61
N LEU A 150 -4.72 -1.41 2.23
CA LEU A 150 -4.96 -2.59 3.07
C LEU A 150 -5.81 -2.26 4.29
N TYR A 151 -5.56 -1.12 4.94
CA TYR A 151 -6.39 -0.66 6.04
C TYR A 151 -7.85 -0.44 5.60
N SER A 152 -8.06 0.22 4.46
CA SER A 152 -9.39 0.44 3.88
C SER A 152 -10.12 -0.87 3.63
N TRP A 153 -9.41 -1.84 3.03
CA TRP A 153 -9.95 -3.16 2.76
C TRP A 153 -10.33 -3.90 4.05
N LEU A 154 -9.46 -3.89 5.06
CA LEU A 154 -9.69 -4.57 6.35
C LEU A 154 -10.83 -3.93 7.16
N SER A 155 -10.90 -2.60 7.17
CA SER A 155 -11.88 -1.84 7.97
C SER A 155 -13.22 -1.62 7.27
N GLY A 156 -13.29 -1.84 5.95
CA GLY A 156 -14.48 -1.60 5.14
C GLY A 156 -14.84 -0.12 4.97
N THR A 157 -13.88 0.80 5.16
CA THR A 157 -14.09 2.24 5.02
C THR A 157 -13.00 2.94 4.22
N THR A 158 -13.37 3.95 3.44
CA THR A 158 -12.43 4.86 2.77
C THR A 158 -12.10 6.10 3.59
N LYS A 159 -12.68 6.24 4.77
CA LYS A 159 -12.32 7.30 5.73
C LYS A 159 -11.12 6.86 6.56
N ILE A 160 -9.94 7.10 6.02
CA ILE A 160 -8.68 6.65 6.62
C ILE A 160 -8.09 7.80 7.40
N PRO A 161 -7.77 7.61 8.70
CA PRO A 161 -6.93 8.55 9.42
C PRO A 161 -5.53 8.50 8.80
N THR A 162 -5.01 9.63 8.40
CA THR A 162 -3.65 9.77 7.90
C THR A 162 -2.91 10.79 8.76
N ASP A 163 -1.62 10.60 8.92
CA ASP A 163 -0.70 11.57 9.51
C ASP A 163 -0.23 12.56 8.43
N PHE A 164 0.13 13.74 8.84
CA PHE A 164 0.57 14.85 7.98
C PHE A 164 2.03 15.18 8.24
#